data_e56a866bd0ad1633ef58edf00ded9e35
#
_entry.id   e56a866bd0ad1633ef58edf00ded9e35
#
_cell.length_a   1.000
_cell.length_b   1.000
_cell.length_c   1.000
_cell.angle_alpha   90.00
_cell.angle_beta   90.00
_cell.angle_gamma   90.00
#
_symmetry.space_group_name_H-M   'P 1'
#
loop_
_entity.id
_entity.type
_entity.pdbx_description
1 polymer ?
#
loop_
_entity_poly.entity_id
_entity_poly.type
_entity_poly.pdbx_seq_one_letter_code
_entity_poly.pdbx_strand_id
1 'polypeptide(L)' 'MLSNFRVGDRVEDKETHKRGCVTFVYSKLEFRGEFIAVLFDGRDETLAVPTDSVRKVSTRQS' A
#
# COMPACT_ATOMS: atom_id res chain seq x y z
N MET A 1 7.64 8.24 -13.30
CA MET A 1 6.34 8.38 -12.95
C MET A 1 6.10 8.31 -11.51
N LEU A 2 5.27 9.11 -11.03
CA LEU A 2 5.03 9.16 -9.62
C LEU A 2 4.07 8.08 -9.19
N SER A 3 4.27 7.60 -7.99
CA SER A 3 3.38 6.61 -7.45
C SER A 3 2.06 7.26 -7.10
N ASN A 4 0.99 6.50 -7.23
CA ASN A 4 -0.31 6.97 -6.82
C ASN A 4 -0.52 6.78 -5.35
N PHE A 5 0.37 6.10 -4.65
CA PHE A 5 0.17 5.83 -3.24
C PHE A 5 0.97 6.80 -2.39
N ARG A 6 0.42 7.16 -1.24
CA ARG A 6 1.08 8.04 -0.32
C ARG A 6 0.99 7.49 1.07
N VAL A 7 1.93 7.88 1.91
CA VAL A 7 1.88 7.47 3.31
C VAL A 7 0.57 7.96 3.91
N GLY A 8 -0.12 7.09 4.58
CA GLY A 8 -1.41 7.38 5.16
C GLY A 8 -2.59 6.89 4.36
N ASP A 9 -2.37 6.46 3.14
CA ASP A 9 -3.47 5.97 2.32
C ASP A 9 -3.94 4.63 2.84
N ARG A 10 -5.22 4.38 2.68
CA ARG A 10 -5.77 3.07 3.01
C ARG A 10 -5.78 2.22 1.76
N VAL A 11 -5.40 0.98 1.91
CA VAL A 11 -5.34 0.07 0.78
C VAL A 11 -5.96 -1.26 1.17
N GLU A 12 -6.31 -2.03 0.18
CA GLU A 12 -6.88 -3.34 0.38
C GLU A 12 -6.14 -4.32 -0.51
N ASP A 13 -5.75 -5.47 0.05
CA ASP A 13 -5.07 -6.51 -0.70
C ASP A 13 -6.10 -7.13 -1.64
N LYS A 14 -5.76 -7.20 -2.92
CA LYS A 14 -6.70 -7.67 -3.92
C LYS A 14 -7.05 -9.14 -3.73
N GLU A 15 -6.13 -9.90 -3.15
CA GLU A 15 -6.37 -11.29 -3.01
C GLU A 15 -7.02 -11.65 -1.71
N THR A 16 -6.57 -11.14 -0.61
CA THR A 16 -7.10 -11.51 0.68
C THR A 16 -8.17 -10.58 1.18
N HIS A 17 -8.29 -9.40 0.55
CA HIS A 17 -9.24 -8.38 0.95
C HIS A 17 -8.94 -7.79 2.32
N LYS A 18 -7.73 -7.99 2.81
CA LYS A 18 -7.36 -7.38 4.06
C LYS A 18 -6.98 -5.94 3.80
N ARG A 19 -7.23 -5.08 4.74
CA ARG A 19 -6.97 -3.67 4.59
C ARG A 19 -5.86 -3.21 5.50
N GLY A 20 -5.20 -2.17 5.10
CA GLY A 20 -4.12 -1.61 5.88
C GLY A 20 -3.83 -0.19 5.50
N CYS A 21 -2.77 0.33 6.06
CA CYS A 21 -2.38 1.71 5.84
C CYS A 21 -0.97 1.75 5.30
N VAL A 22 -0.73 2.58 4.31
CA VAL A 22 0.59 2.73 3.73
C VAL A 22 1.46 3.49 4.71
N THR A 23 2.61 2.92 5.07
CA THR A 23 3.53 3.57 5.98
C THR A 23 4.77 4.09 5.27
N PHE A 24 5.05 3.59 4.10
CA PHE A 24 6.20 4.07 3.37
C PHE A 24 6.06 3.73 1.90
N VAL A 25 6.57 4.55 1.03
CA VAL A 25 6.50 4.32 -0.40
C VAL A 25 7.92 4.19 -0.92
N TYR A 26 8.25 3.06 -1.53
CA TYR A 26 9.55 2.86 -2.10
C TYR A 26 9.50 3.20 -3.57
N SER A 27 10.44 3.98 -4.00
CA SER A 27 10.46 4.36 -5.37
C SER A 27 11.83 4.08 -5.89
N LYS A 28 12.03 2.89 -6.44
CA LYS A 28 13.32 2.51 -6.84
C LYS A 28 13.45 2.41 -8.29
N LEU A 29 14.39 3.06 -8.84
CA LEU A 29 14.60 3.01 -10.25
C LEU A 29 15.19 1.69 -10.68
N GLU A 30 15.88 1.02 -9.78
CA GLU A 30 16.48 -0.20 -10.16
C GLU A 30 15.52 -1.31 -10.22
N PHE A 31 14.31 -1.17 -9.68
CA PHE A 31 13.36 -2.25 -9.70
C PHE A 31 12.34 -1.97 -10.74
N ARG A 32 11.74 -3.02 -11.26
CA ARG A 32 10.77 -2.88 -12.20
C ARG A 32 9.51 -2.54 -11.62
N GLY A 33 9.12 -2.20 -10.71
CA GLY A 33 7.86 -1.85 -10.19
C GLY A 33 8.04 -1.06 -8.94
N GLU A 34 6.96 -0.71 -8.30
CA GLU A 34 6.99 0.03 -7.09
C GLU A 34 6.50 -0.83 -5.97
N PHE A 35 7.01 -0.57 -4.78
CA PHE A 35 6.59 -1.29 -3.60
C PHE A 35 6.17 -0.28 -2.56
N ILE A 36 5.27 -0.69 -1.69
CA ILE A 36 4.88 0.14 -0.57
C ILE A 36 4.91 -0.73 0.67
N ALA A 37 5.16 -0.12 1.80
CA ALA A 37 5.11 -0.81 3.07
C ALA A 37 3.74 -0.56 3.64
N VAL A 38 3.04 -1.63 4.00
CA VAL A 38 1.68 -1.53 4.48
C VAL A 38 1.59 -2.19 5.84
N LEU A 39 0.95 -1.50 6.76
CA LEU A 39 0.65 -2.09 8.05
C LEU A 39 -0.80 -2.53 7.97
N PHE A 40 -1.01 -3.82 7.83
CA PHE A 40 -2.37 -4.33 7.72
C PHE A 40 -3.04 -4.33 9.09
N ASP A 41 -4.33 -4.15 9.09
CA ASP A 41 -5.08 -4.04 10.31
C ASP A 41 -4.90 -5.33 11.11
N GLY A 42 -4.67 -5.18 12.39
CA GLY A 42 -4.48 -6.33 13.26
C GLY A 42 -3.06 -6.84 13.33
N ARG A 43 -2.15 -6.26 12.55
CA ARG A 43 -0.77 -6.70 12.59
C ARG A 43 0.05 -5.58 13.19
N ASP A 44 1.21 -5.92 13.70
CA ASP A 44 2.07 -4.90 14.25
C ASP A 44 3.37 -4.79 13.48
N GLU A 45 3.44 -5.36 12.30
CA GLU A 45 4.62 -5.23 11.47
C GLU A 45 4.20 -4.86 10.09
N THR A 46 4.99 -4.06 9.40
CA THR A 46 4.67 -3.68 8.04
C THR A 46 5.16 -4.73 7.09
N LEU A 47 4.52 -4.82 5.96
CA LEU A 47 4.94 -5.72 4.90
C LEU A 47 5.14 -4.92 3.65
N ALA A 48 6.20 -5.23 2.93
CA ALA A 48 6.43 -4.58 1.64
C ALA A 48 5.69 -5.36 0.58
N VAL A 49 4.83 -4.70 -0.14
CA VAL A 49 4.03 -5.35 -1.17
C VAL A 49 4.11 -4.56 -2.45
N PRO A 50 4.00 -5.22 -3.58
CA PRO A 50 3.99 -4.47 -4.84
C PRO A 50 2.71 -3.69 -4.96
N THR A 51 2.77 -2.55 -5.55
CA THR A 51 1.59 -1.70 -5.67
C THR A 51 0.50 -2.39 -6.48
N ASP A 52 0.88 -3.34 -7.34
CA ASP A 52 -0.10 -4.05 -8.13
C ASP A 52 -0.93 -5.02 -7.32
N SER A 53 -0.50 -5.38 -6.14
CA SER A 53 -1.23 -6.36 -5.35
C SER A 53 -2.26 -5.74 -4.44
N VAL A 54 -2.33 -4.42 -4.40
CA VAL A 54 -3.29 -3.74 -3.55
C VAL A 54 -3.97 -2.65 -4.34
N ARG A 55 -5.09 -2.18 -3.82
CA ARG A 55 -5.75 -1.06 -4.43
C ARG A 55 -6.09 -0.05 -3.36
N LYS A 56 -6.23 1.18 -3.77
CA LYS A 56 -6.58 2.21 -2.83
C LYS A 56 -8.01 2.07 -2.43
N VAL A 57 -8.27 2.27 -1.16
CA VAL A 57 -9.61 2.24 -0.64
C VAL A 57 -9.99 3.66 -0.33
N SER A 58 -11.10 4.09 -0.85
CA SER A 58 -11.55 5.43 -0.60
C SER A 58 -12.03 5.56 0.82
N THR A 59 -11.44 6.45 1.58
CA THR A 59 -11.86 6.60 2.92
C THR A 59 -12.57 7.90 3.11
N ARG A 60 -13.13 8.52 2.06
CA ARG A 60 -13.71 9.64 2.22
C ARG A 60 -14.76 9.65 3.15
N GLN A 61 -14.88 10.44 3.93
CA GLN A 61 -15.80 10.46 4.85
C GLN A 61 -16.83 11.11 4.40
N SER A 62 -17.64 10.97 4.41
CA SER A 62 -18.65 11.65 3.88
C SER A 62 -19.36 12.35 4.75
#